data_91dfcc9ffbba2175a78b2815e12f2177
#
_entry.id   91dfcc9ffbba2175a78b2815e12f2177
#
_cell.length_a   1.000
_cell.length_b   1.000
_cell.length_c   1.000
_cell.angle_alpha   90.00
_cell.angle_beta   90.00
_cell.angle_gamma   90.00
#
_symmetry.space_group_name_H-M   'P 1'
#
loop_
_entity.id
_entity.type
_entity.pdbx_description
1 polymer ?
#
loop_
_entity_poly.entity_id
_entity_poly.type
_entity_poly.pdbx_seq_one_letter_code
_entity_poly.pdbx_strand_id
1 'polypeptide(L)'
;MKINELIKEVTQVYIPVKKAVVEAQKSGKGLSEAEEQKYFELNTTLELYKILKGAFMEEITKNKEVFPVMLAEKLITTRQEDAEKDGKIIKVTVVNESMDYQIDNLPEKFQRTVLERMVKAHKDNITIYSDPKNAEKMKDAYRKESFELSVLNQFLPKEATEEDVRNWMQANYPDGISMKEMGQTIGKAKAAFDRADGKMVSTVVKSFVK
;
A
#
# COMPACT_ATOMS: atom_id res chain seq x y z
N MET A 1 4.85 1.46 8.95
CA MET A 1 4.80 2.65 8.03
C MET A 1 3.95 3.73 8.68
N LYS A 2 4.40 4.97 8.65
CA LYS A 2 3.68 6.13 9.21
C LYS A 2 3.15 6.99 8.07
N ILE A 3 1.94 6.73 7.66
CA ILE A 3 1.35 7.33 6.46
C ILE A 3 1.17 8.85 6.55
N ASN A 4 0.88 9.38 7.75
CA ASN A 4 0.73 10.82 7.92
C ASN A 4 2.06 11.57 7.77
N GLU A 5 3.19 10.98 8.21
CA GLU A 5 4.53 11.53 7.98
C GLU A 5 4.85 11.55 6.49
N LEU A 6 4.59 10.44 5.77
CA LEU A 6 4.79 10.36 4.32
C LEU A 6 3.96 11.39 3.54
N ILE A 7 2.68 11.57 3.92
CA ILE A 7 1.82 12.61 3.32
C ILE A 7 2.43 14.00 3.55
N LYS A 8 2.93 14.28 4.75
CA LYS A 8 3.55 15.56 5.10
C LYS A 8 4.81 15.82 4.26
N GLU A 9 5.70 14.84 4.19
CA GLU A 9 6.95 14.93 3.42
C GLU A 9 6.68 15.18 1.94
N VAL A 10 5.82 14.38 1.31
CA VAL A 10 5.45 14.56 -0.10
C VAL A 10 4.78 15.92 -0.33
N THR A 11 3.91 16.36 0.60
CA THR A 11 3.24 17.66 0.48
C THR A 11 4.25 18.82 0.51
N GLN A 12 5.27 18.76 1.33
CA GLN A 12 6.31 19.79 1.38
C GLN A 12 7.05 19.96 0.04
N VAL A 13 7.29 18.86 -0.67
CA VAL A 13 7.95 18.89 -2.00
C VAL A 13 6.95 19.24 -3.10
N TYR A 14 5.71 18.79 -2.98
CA TYR A 14 4.65 18.98 -3.98
C TYR A 14 4.22 20.45 -4.12
N ILE A 15 4.04 21.17 -3.01
CA ILE A 15 3.53 22.56 -3.03
C ILE A 15 4.37 23.49 -3.92
N PRO A 16 5.70 23.56 -3.78
CA PRO A 16 6.53 24.40 -4.65
C PRO A 16 6.43 24.02 -6.13
N VAL A 17 6.44 22.71 -6.42
CA VAL A 17 6.33 22.21 -7.80
C VAL A 17 4.98 22.57 -8.42
N LYS A 18 3.89 22.36 -7.69
CA LYS A 18 2.55 22.76 -8.13
C LYS A 18 2.45 24.26 -8.41
N LYS A 19 3.05 25.09 -7.54
CA LYS A 19 3.07 26.53 -7.72
C LYS A 19 3.79 26.91 -9.02
N ALA A 20 4.95 26.33 -9.29
CA ALA A 20 5.72 26.56 -10.51
C ALA A 20 4.94 26.14 -11.76
N VAL A 21 4.25 25.00 -11.73
CA VAL A 21 3.40 24.51 -12.83
C VAL A 21 2.26 25.50 -13.12
N VAL A 22 1.56 25.98 -12.08
CA VAL A 22 0.46 26.95 -12.24
C VAL A 22 0.96 28.29 -12.78
N GLU A 23 2.15 28.74 -12.36
CA GLU A 23 2.76 29.99 -12.89
C GLU A 23 3.18 29.84 -14.36
N ALA A 24 3.76 28.71 -14.75
CA ALA A 24 4.10 28.41 -16.13
C ALA A 24 2.83 28.40 -17.02
N GLN A 25 1.77 27.74 -16.59
CA GLN A 25 0.50 27.72 -17.31
C GLN A 25 -0.11 29.12 -17.47
N LYS A 26 -0.07 29.97 -16.43
CA LYS A 26 -0.58 31.34 -16.48
C LYS A 26 0.25 32.23 -17.41
N SER A 27 1.54 32.01 -17.51
CA SER A 27 2.44 32.79 -18.37
C SER A 27 2.52 32.26 -19.81
N GLY A 28 1.77 31.20 -20.15
CA GLY A 28 1.84 30.53 -21.46
C GLY A 28 3.17 29.82 -21.74
N LYS A 29 3.99 29.63 -20.70
CA LYS A 29 5.27 28.91 -20.82
C LYS A 29 4.99 27.42 -20.70
N GLY A 30 5.44 26.63 -21.67
CA GLY A 30 5.42 25.18 -21.57
C GLY A 30 6.34 24.67 -20.45
N LEU A 31 5.98 23.56 -19.87
CA LEU A 31 6.83 22.81 -18.94
C LEU A 31 7.80 21.94 -19.73
N SER A 32 8.98 21.70 -19.18
CA SER A 32 9.85 20.66 -19.69
C SER A 32 9.28 19.28 -19.32
N GLU A 33 9.63 18.26 -20.10
CA GLU A 33 9.21 16.87 -19.84
C GLU A 33 9.58 16.41 -18.42
N ALA A 34 10.75 16.83 -17.90
CA ALA A 34 11.20 16.53 -16.56
C ALA A 34 10.32 17.19 -15.47
N GLU A 35 9.85 18.42 -15.70
CA GLU A 35 8.93 19.13 -14.79
C GLU A 35 7.56 18.49 -14.79
N GLU A 36 7.03 18.11 -15.97
CA GLU A 36 5.77 17.39 -16.10
C GLU A 36 5.82 16.03 -15.41
N GLN A 37 6.91 15.27 -15.62
CA GLN A 37 7.12 13.98 -14.98
C GLN A 37 7.18 14.13 -13.46
N LYS A 38 7.97 15.06 -12.94
CA LYS A 38 8.09 15.32 -11.51
C LYS A 38 6.75 15.72 -10.88
N TYR A 39 5.99 16.57 -11.55
CA TYR A 39 4.65 16.94 -11.08
C TYR A 39 3.70 15.75 -11.05
N PHE A 40 3.69 14.94 -12.11
CA PHE A 40 2.91 13.70 -12.18
C PHE A 40 3.23 12.77 -11.02
N GLU A 41 4.52 12.48 -10.78
CA GLU A 41 4.95 11.54 -9.73
C GLU A 41 4.54 12.03 -8.34
N LEU A 42 4.80 13.29 -8.02
CA LEU A 42 4.45 13.86 -6.71
C LEU A 42 2.95 13.93 -6.49
N ASN A 43 2.19 14.34 -7.50
CA ASN A 43 0.72 14.42 -7.41
C ASN A 43 0.11 13.03 -7.23
N THR A 44 0.55 12.06 -8.03
CA THR A 44 0.06 10.68 -7.97
C THR A 44 0.43 10.02 -6.63
N THR A 45 1.66 10.22 -6.14
CA THR A 45 2.09 9.71 -4.83
C THR A 45 1.25 10.31 -3.70
N LEU A 46 0.98 11.62 -3.72
CA LEU A 46 0.19 12.28 -2.69
C LEU A 46 -1.27 11.79 -2.69
N GLU A 47 -1.87 11.61 -3.86
CA GLU A 47 -3.21 11.04 -3.99
C GLU A 47 -3.25 9.61 -3.47
N LEU A 48 -2.29 8.77 -3.87
CA LEU A 48 -2.19 7.39 -3.42
C LEU A 48 -2.07 7.27 -1.90
N TYR A 49 -1.24 8.11 -1.27
CA TYR A 49 -1.08 8.10 0.19
C TYR A 49 -2.37 8.52 0.92
N LYS A 50 -3.14 9.45 0.36
CA LYS A 50 -4.45 9.81 0.89
C LYS A 50 -5.46 8.65 0.79
N ILE A 51 -5.45 7.94 -0.33
CA ILE A 51 -6.29 6.75 -0.53
C ILE A 51 -5.87 5.65 0.45
N LEU A 52 -4.57 5.41 0.61
CA LEU A 52 -4.03 4.42 1.53
C LEU A 52 -4.37 4.75 3.00
N LYS A 53 -4.29 6.03 3.38
CA LYS A 53 -4.75 6.51 4.69
C LYS A 53 -6.23 6.18 4.91
N GLY A 54 -7.08 6.43 3.91
CA GLY A 54 -8.51 6.07 3.96
C GLY A 54 -8.73 4.56 4.12
N ALA A 55 -7.96 3.75 3.39
CA ALA A 55 -8.02 2.30 3.47
C ALA A 55 -7.57 1.75 4.84
N PHE A 56 -6.57 2.37 5.47
CA PHE A 56 -6.17 2.04 6.85
C PHE A 56 -7.27 2.39 7.86
N MET A 57 -7.90 3.56 7.71
CA MET A 57 -9.03 3.95 8.56
C MET A 57 -10.21 2.99 8.43
N GLU A 58 -10.50 2.54 7.21
CA GLU A 58 -11.53 1.52 6.95
C GLU A 58 -11.18 0.19 7.60
N GLU A 59 -9.93 -0.24 7.55
CA GLU A 59 -9.45 -1.49 8.16
C GLU A 59 -9.57 -1.44 9.69
N ILE A 60 -9.19 -0.30 10.32
CA ILE A 60 -9.39 -0.07 11.76
C ILE A 60 -10.88 -0.17 12.12
N THR A 61 -11.73 0.45 11.31
CA THR A 61 -13.18 0.49 11.54
C THR A 61 -13.83 -0.90 11.42
N LYS A 62 -13.36 -1.72 10.48
CA LYS A 62 -13.85 -3.11 10.30
C LYS A 62 -13.43 -4.03 11.43
N ASN A 63 -12.31 -3.78 12.05
CA ASN A 63 -11.73 -4.63 13.10
C ASN A 63 -11.88 -4.03 14.50
N LYS A 64 -12.99 -3.34 14.77
CA LYS A 64 -13.26 -2.67 16.06
C LYS A 64 -13.12 -3.59 17.28
N GLU A 65 -13.38 -4.87 17.13
CA GLU A 65 -13.22 -5.85 18.22
C GLU A 65 -11.75 -6.16 18.55
N VAL A 66 -10.87 -5.99 17.57
CA VAL A 66 -9.42 -6.22 17.74
C VAL A 66 -8.72 -4.95 18.25
N PHE A 67 -9.28 -3.78 17.95
CA PHE A 67 -8.76 -2.46 18.34
C PHE A 67 -9.42 -1.79 19.56
N PRO A 68 -10.40 -2.39 20.28
CA PRO A 68 -11.09 -1.70 21.39
C PRO A 68 -10.13 -1.28 22.49
N VAL A 69 -9.08 -2.05 22.76
CA VAL A 69 -8.07 -1.72 23.77
C VAL A 69 -7.20 -0.56 23.33
N MET A 70 -6.81 -0.50 22.04
CA MET A 70 -6.08 0.64 21.48
C MET A 70 -6.94 1.90 21.40
N LEU A 71 -8.23 1.76 21.12
CA LEU A 71 -9.21 2.85 21.13
C LEU A 71 -9.51 3.35 22.54
N ALA A 72 -9.57 2.48 23.55
CA ALA A 72 -9.89 2.85 24.91
C ALA A 72 -8.71 3.42 25.69
N GLU A 73 -7.49 2.97 25.44
CA GLU A 73 -6.29 3.42 26.17
C GLU A 73 -5.65 4.69 25.59
N LYS A 74 -6.00 5.10 24.37
CA LYS A 74 -5.30 6.18 23.67
C LYS A 74 -6.19 7.13 22.87
N LEU A 75 -7.48 7.20 23.19
CA LEU A 75 -8.34 8.30 22.73
C LEU A 75 -8.05 9.53 23.59
N ILE A 76 -6.97 10.23 23.27
CA ILE A 76 -6.64 11.44 24.02
C ILE A 76 -6.71 12.64 23.07
N THR A 77 -7.87 13.31 22.97
CA THR A 77 -7.91 14.70 22.49
C THR A 77 -7.75 15.62 23.68
N THR A 78 -6.86 16.59 23.59
CA THR A 78 -6.79 17.63 24.61
C THR A 78 -7.93 18.62 24.37
N ARG A 79 -9.05 18.38 24.99
CA ARG A 79 -10.15 19.32 25.06
C ARG A 79 -10.34 19.69 26.51
N GLN A 80 -10.36 20.98 26.79
CA GLN A 80 -10.78 21.45 28.11
C GLN A 80 -12.30 21.42 28.14
N GLU A 81 -12.86 20.54 28.92
CA GLU A 81 -14.28 20.50 29.20
C GLU A 81 -14.53 20.87 30.67
N ASP A 82 -15.57 21.61 30.89
CA ASP A 82 -16.06 21.83 32.25
C ASP A 82 -16.81 20.59 32.70
N ALA A 83 -16.29 19.92 33.72
CA ALA A 83 -16.93 18.77 34.34
C ALA A 83 -17.36 19.11 35.76
N GLU A 84 -18.56 18.71 36.17
CA GLU A 84 -19.03 18.87 37.53
C GLU A 84 -18.59 17.68 38.38
N LYS A 85 -17.83 17.97 39.44
CA LYS A 85 -17.44 17.02 40.47
C LYS A 85 -17.70 17.61 41.85
N ASP A 86 -18.49 16.90 42.65
CA ASP A 86 -18.83 17.31 44.01
C ASP A 86 -19.44 18.74 44.11
N GLY A 87 -20.28 19.11 43.11
CA GLY A 87 -20.91 20.42 43.02
C GLY A 87 -19.96 21.58 42.64
N LYS A 88 -18.75 21.26 42.15
CA LYS A 88 -17.79 22.24 41.65
C LYS A 88 -17.47 21.99 40.20
N ILE A 89 -17.46 23.06 39.39
CA ILE A 89 -16.99 22.99 38.01
C ILE A 89 -15.47 22.89 38.03
N ILE A 90 -14.96 21.78 37.55
CA ILE A 90 -13.52 21.56 37.34
C ILE A 90 -13.22 21.51 35.86
N LYS A 91 -12.09 22.07 35.44
CA LYS A 91 -11.60 21.92 34.09
C LYS A 91 -10.89 20.56 33.96
N VAL A 92 -11.47 19.69 33.19
CA VAL A 92 -10.89 18.36 32.85
C VAL A 92 -10.20 18.47 31.52
N THR A 93 -8.94 18.13 31.48
CA THR A 93 -8.23 17.95 30.20
C THR A 93 -8.55 16.56 29.68
N VAL A 94 -9.42 16.49 28.69
CA VAL A 94 -9.68 15.24 27.94
C VAL A 94 -8.69 15.18 26.80
N VAL A 95 -7.86 14.15 26.78
CA VAL A 95 -6.84 13.96 25.75
C VAL A 95 -7.34 12.84 24.84
N ASN A 96 -7.68 13.13 23.58
CA ASN A 96 -7.98 12.14 22.54
C ASN A 96 -6.78 12.05 21.59
N GLU A 97 -6.15 10.90 21.46
CA GLU A 97 -5.26 10.70 20.32
C GLU A 97 -6.09 10.66 19.04
N SER A 98 -5.69 11.48 18.08
CA SER A 98 -6.39 11.62 16.83
C SER A 98 -6.42 10.28 16.08
N MET A 99 -7.40 10.09 15.22
CA MET A 99 -7.45 8.96 14.28
C MET A 99 -6.12 8.82 13.52
N ASP A 100 -5.40 9.90 13.32
CA ASP A 100 -4.09 9.93 12.67
C ASP A 100 -3.03 9.13 13.43
N TYR A 101 -3.04 9.16 14.78
CA TYR A 101 -2.16 8.32 15.57
C TYR A 101 -2.47 6.84 15.41
N GLN A 102 -3.75 6.47 15.41
CA GLN A 102 -4.17 5.08 15.25
C GLN A 102 -3.77 4.53 13.87
N ILE A 103 -3.92 5.34 12.82
CA ILE A 103 -3.52 4.99 11.46
C ILE A 103 -2.00 4.77 11.40
N ASP A 104 -1.19 5.66 11.98
CA ASP A 104 0.26 5.55 11.97
C ASP A 104 0.80 4.40 12.85
N ASN A 105 -0.01 3.93 13.80
CA ASN A 105 0.32 2.82 14.69
C ASN A 105 -0.48 1.54 14.37
N LEU A 106 -1.13 1.48 13.21
CA LEU A 106 -1.79 0.26 12.75
C LEU A 106 -0.77 -0.89 12.71
N PRO A 107 -1.05 -2.05 13.35
CA PRO A 107 -0.11 -3.17 13.36
C PRO A 107 0.26 -3.62 11.94
N GLU A 108 1.51 -4.02 11.75
CA GLU A 108 2.08 -4.37 10.44
C GLU A 108 1.24 -5.40 9.66
N LYS A 109 0.69 -6.39 10.36
CA LYS A 109 -0.19 -7.39 9.77
C LYS A 109 -1.38 -6.76 9.03
N PHE A 110 -2.01 -5.75 9.61
CA PHE A 110 -3.16 -5.08 8.99
C PHE A 110 -2.73 -4.12 7.90
N GLN A 111 -1.62 -3.40 8.10
CA GLN A 111 -1.02 -2.57 7.04
C GLN A 111 -0.72 -3.43 5.81
N ARG A 112 -0.08 -4.59 6.00
CA ARG A 112 0.24 -5.54 4.95
C ARG A 112 -1.01 -6.04 4.23
N THR A 113 -2.06 -6.42 4.95
CA THR A 113 -3.34 -6.85 4.36
C THR A 113 -3.93 -5.79 3.43
N VAL A 114 -3.92 -4.52 3.85
CA VAL A 114 -4.40 -3.41 3.03
C VAL A 114 -3.53 -3.22 1.79
N LEU A 115 -2.21 -3.18 1.97
CA LEU A 115 -1.25 -3.00 0.88
C LEU A 115 -1.36 -4.12 -0.17
N GLU A 116 -1.43 -5.38 0.24
CA GLU A 116 -1.57 -6.53 -0.67
C GLU A 116 -2.89 -6.48 -1.45
N ARG A 117 -3.99 -6.06 -0.80
CA ARG A 117 -5.28 -5.86 -1.46
C ARG A 117 -5.20 -4.76 -2.53
N MET A 118 -4.56 -3.63 -2.22
CA MET A 118 -4.36 -2.54 -3.17
C MET A 118 -3.45 -2.96 -4.33
N VAL A 119 -2.32 -3.60 -4.05
CA VAL A 119 -1.40 -4.14 -5.07
C VAL A 119 -2.13 -5.07 -6.02
N LYS A 120 -3.00 -5.95 -5.50
CA LYS A 120 -3.80 -6.83 -6.35
C LYS A 120 -4.73 -6.04 -7.26
N ALA A 121 -5.46 -5.06 -6.73
CA ALA A 121 -6.36 -4.23 -7.52
C ALA A 121 -5.63 -3.48 -8.64
N HIS A 122 -4.45 -2.89 -8.36
CA HIS A 122 -3.63 -2.23 -9.37
C HIS A 122 -3.13 -3.21 -10.43
N LYS A 123 -2.70 -4.43 -10.06
CA LYS A 123 -2.29 -5.48 -11.03
C LYS A 123 -3.46 -5.89 -11.94
N ASP A 124 -4.66 -6.03 -11.38
CA ASP A 124 -5.86 -6.38 -12.13
C ASP A 124 -6.21 -5.25 -13.13
N ASN A 125 -6.15 -3.98 -12.71
CA ASN A 125 -6.37 -2.82 -13.57
C ASN A 125 -5.31 -2.73 -14.69
N ILE A 126 -4.04 -2.89 -14.37
CA ILE A 126 -2.94 -2.92 -15.35
C ILE A 126 -3.19 -3.99 -16.41
N THR A 127 -3.66 -5.17 -16.02
CA THR A 127 -3.99 -6.25 -16.96
C THR A 127 -5.11 -5.83 -17.93
N ILE A 128 -6.13 -5.13 -17.44
CA ILE A 128 -7.24 -4.61 -18.26
C ILE A 128 -6.76 -3.51 -19.22
N TYR A 129 -5.93 -2.58 -18.72
CA TYR A 129 -5.48 -1.43 -19.49
C TYR A 129 -4.39 -1.78 -20.52
N SER A 130 -3.65 -2.88 -20.31
CA SER A 130 -2.65 -3.40 -21.25
C SER A 130 -3.26 -4.24 -22.38
N ASP A 131 -4.58 -4.54 -22.34
CA ASP A 131 -5.24 -5.23 -23.45
C ASP A 131 -5.10 -4.40 -24.74
N PRO A 132 -4.62 -4.98 -25.87
CA PRO A 132 -4.42 -4.26 -27.12
C PRO A 132 -5.65 -3.49 -27.63
N LYS A 133 -6.85 -3.91 -27.26
CA LYS A 133 -8.11 -3.23 -27.61
C LYS A 133 -8.29 -1.91 -26.85
N ASN A 134 -7.66 -1.78 -25.69
CA ASN A 134 -7.81 -0.65 -24.78
C ASN A 134 -6.55 0.21 -24.67
N ALA A 135 -5.39 -0.32 -25.03
CA ALA A 135 -4.07 0.23 -24.73
C ALA A 135 -3.92 1.70 -25.11
N GLU A 136 -4.35 2.11 -26.30
CA GLU A 136 -4.24 3.50 -26.74
C GLU A 136 -5.15 4.44 -25.92
N LYS A 137 -6.39 4.01 -25.63
CA LYS A 137 -7.37 4.81 -24.88
C LYS A 137 -7.04 4.89 -23.40
N MET A 138 -6.34 3.90 -22.87
CA MET A 138 -6.06 3.75 -21.45
C MET A 138 -4.59 4.01 -21.07
N LYS A 139 -3.82 4.59 -21.98
CA LYS A 139 -2.38 4.84 -21.79
C LYS A 139 -2.07 5.61 -20.51
N ASP A 140 -2.81 6.69 -20.24
CA ASP A 140 -2.59 7.50 -19.03
C ASP A 140 -3.02 6.76 -17.77
N ALA A 141 -4.12 6.02 -17.82
CA ALA A 141 -4.57 5.17 -16.73
C ALA A 141 -3.55 4.05 -16.44
N TYR A 142 -3.05 3.38 -17.47
CA TYR A 142 -1.97 2.38 -17.36
C TYR A 142 -0.72 2.97 -16.71
N ARG A 143 -0.29 4.16 -17.16
CA ARG A 143 0.87 4.87 -16.58
C ARG A 143 0.66 5.16 -15.10
N LYS A 144 -0.52 5.66 -14.73
CA LYS A 144 -0.86 5.97 -13.34
C LYS A 144 -0.86 4.71 -12.47
N GLU A 145 -1.59 3.67 -12.86
CA GLU A 145 -1.67 2.40 -12.13
C GLU A 145 -0.29 1.73 -11.96
N SER A 146 0.53 1.74 -13.02
CA SER A 146 1.88 1.18 -12.98
C SER A 146 2.78 1.94 -12.02
N PHE A 147 2.67 3.26 -11.98
CA PHE A 147 3.41 4.10 -11.05
C PHE A 147 2.95 3.86 -9.60
N GLU A 148 1.64 3.87 -9.35
CA GLU A 148 1.05 3.62 -8.03
C GLU A 148 1.44 2.23 -7.50
N LEU A 149 1.41 1.20 -8.37
CA LEU A 149 1.89 -0.13 -8.04
C LEU A 149 3.37 -0.14 -7.63
N SER A 150 4.21 0.63 -8.32
CA SER A 150 5.63 0.74 -7.99
C SER A 150 5.86 1.36 -6.60
N VAL A 151 5.07 2.38 -6.26
CA VAL A 151 5.12 3.03 -4.93
C VAL A 151 4.64 2.07 -3.84
N LEU A 152 3.53 1.37 -4.03
CA LEU A 152 3.01 0.41 -3.03
C LEU A 152 3.98 -0.74 -2.78
N ASN A 153 4.66 -1.22 -3.80
CA ASN A 153 5.64 -2.31 -3.67
C ASN A 153 6.87 -1.94 -2.82
N GLN A 154 7.15 -0.65 -2.62
CA GLN A 154 8.25 -0.21 -1.74
C GLN A 154 7.95 -0.50 -0.25
N PHE A 155 6.69 -0.66 0.13
CA PHE A 155 6.25 -0.94 1.50
C PHE A 155 6.03 -2.43 1.78
N LEU A 156 6.23 -3.28 0.78
CA LEU A 156 6.05 -4.72 0.91
C LEU A 156 7.39 -5.45 0.73
N PRO A 157 7.56 -6.63 1.33
CA PRO A 157 8.68 -7.49 1.02
C PRO A 157 8.79 -7.73 -0.48
N LYS A 158 10.02 -7.91 -0.98
CA LYS A 158 10.26 -8.22 -2.38
C LYS A 158 9.44 -9.46 -2.79
N GLU A 159 8.73 -9.35 -3.90
CA GLU A 159 8.00 -10.50 -4.45
C GLU A 159 9.00 -11.49 -5.04
N ALA A 160 8.82 -12.78 -4.72
CA ALA A 160 9.65 -13.84 -5.25
C ALA A 160 9.49 -13.93 -6.78
N THR A 161 10.60 -14.03 -7.46
CA THR A 161 10.64 -14.22 -8.92
C THR A 161 10.47 -15.69 -9.28
N GLU A 162 10.19 -15.98 -10.54
CA GLU A 162 10.17 -17.36 -11.06
C GLU A 162 11.52 -18.03 -10.84
N GLU A 163 12.61 -17.31 -11.00
CA GLU A 163 13.97 -17.80 -10.79
C GLU A 163 14.21 -18.16 -9.32
N ASP A 164 13.76 -17.33 -8.36
CA ASP A 164 13.88 -17.64 -6.94
C ASP A 164 13.16 -18.97 -6.61
N VAL A 165 11.95 -19.15 -7.13
CA VAL A 165 11.19 -20.39 -6.93
C VAL A 165 11.84 -21.58 -7.62
N ARG A 166 12.39 -21.40 -8.82
CA ARG A 166 13.10 -22.44 -9.56
C ARG A 166 14.36 -22.87 -8.83
N ASN A 167 15.14 -21.92 -8.33
CA ASN A 167 16.35 -22.19 -7.53
C ASN A 167 16.01 -22.93 -6.23
N TRP A 168 14.92 -22.52 -5.57
CA TRP A 168 14.43 -23.22 -4.38
C TRP A 168 14.02 -24.67 -4.71
N MET A 169 13.32 -24.87 -5.83
CA MET A 169 12.94 -26.23 -6.28
C MET A 169 14.17 -27.08 -6.58
N GLN A 170 15.16 -26.56 -7.30
CA GLN A 170 16.39 -27.28 -7.60
C GLN A 170 17.16 -27.67 -6.35
N ALA A 171 17.22 -26.79 -5.34
CA ALA A 171 17.89 -27.04 -4.07
C ALA A 171 17.17 -28.11 -3.21
N ASN A 172 15.84 -28.13 -3.21
CA ASN A 172 15.07 -29.01 -2.34
C ASN A 172 14.59 -30.30 -3.04
N TYR A 173 14.48 -30.29 -4.37
CA TYR A 173 13.97 -31.39 -5.19
C TYR A 173 14.82 -31.57 -6.47
N PRO A 174 16.14 -31.84 -6.34
CA PRO A 174 17.03 -31.94 -7.50
C PRO A 174 16.61 -33.06 -8.46
N ASP A 175 16.02 -34.13 -7.95
CA ASP A 175 15.53 -35.24 -8.74
C ASP A 175 14.09 -35.07 -9.25
N GLY A 176 13.49 -33.89 -9.07
CA GLY A 176 12.09 -33.65 -9.38
C GLY A 176 11.14 -34.21 -8.33
N ILE A 177 9.84 -34.18 -8.61
CA ILE A 177 8.77 -34.63 -7.72
C ILE A 177 7.78 -35.53 -8.45
N SER A 178 7.08 -36.37 -7.70
CA SER A 178 5.95 -37.14 -8.25
C SER A 178 4.67 -36.28 -8.31
N MET A 179 3.72 -36.67 -9.15
CA MET A 179 2.41 -36.02 -9.25
C MET A 179 1.67 -36.01 -7.91
N LYS A 180 1.87 -37.04 -7.06
CA LYS A 180 1.24 -37.12 -5.72
C LYS A 180 1.79 -36.08 -4.74
N GLU A 181 3.05 -35.69 -4.88
CA GLU A 181 3.74 -34.74 -4.02
C GLU A 181 3.51 -33.28 -4.46
N MET A 182 3.03 -33.05 -5.67
CA MET A 182 2.89 -31.71 -6.27
C MET A 182 2.11 -30.74 -5.38
N GLY A 183 0.97 -31.14 -4.83
CA GLY A 183 0.15 -30.29 -3.98
C GLY A 183 0.86 -29.85 -2.71
N GLN A 184 1.54 -30.81 -2.02
CA GLN A 184 2.31 -30.54 -0.81
C GLN A 184 3.51 -29.64 -1.13
N THR A 185 4.19 -29.88 -2.24
CA THR A 185 5.36 -29.09 -2.67
C THR A 185 4.97 -27.64 -3.00
N ILE A 186 3.81 -27.43 -3.67
CA ILE A 186 3.27 -26.07 -3.87
C ILE A 186 3.05 -25.35 -2.54
N GLY A 187 2.51 -26.06 -1.53
CA GLY A 187 2.31 -25.52 -0.19
C GLY A 187 3.63 -25.10 0.46
N LYS A 188 4.65 -25.98 0.41
CA LYS A 188 5.99 -25.72 0.95
C LYS A 188 6.69 -24.56 0.23
N ALA A 189 6.61 -24.53 -1.11
CA ALA A 189 7.20 -23.46 -1.90
C ALA A 189 6.55 -22.10 -1.55
N LYS A 190 5.23 -22.04 -1.41
CA LYS A 190 4.53 -20.81 -0.98
C LYS A 190 4.95 -20.36 0.43
N ALA A 191 5.19 -21.31 1.34
CA ALA A 191 5.60 -21.00 2.70
C ALA A 191 7.07 -20.57 2.80
N ALA A 192 7.90 -20.92 1.82
CA ALA A 192 9.32 -20.53 1.77
C ALA A 192 9.55 -19.07 1.39
N PHE A 193 8.57 -18.43 0.79
CA PHE A 193 8.65 -17.05 0.35
C PHE A 193 7.59 -16.20 1.06
N ASP A 194 8.01 -15.08 1.58
CA ASP A 194 7.14 -14.13 2.30
C ASP A 194 6.04 -13.58 1.39
N ARG A 195 6.36 -13.47 0.07
CA ARG A 195 5.47 -12.98 -0.97
C ARG A 195 5.78 -13.67 -2.30
N ALA A 196 4.85 -14.48 -2.76
CA ALA A 196 4.97 -15.17 -4.04
C ALA A 196 3.61 -15.27 -4.74
N ASP A 197 3.60 -15.05 -6.06
CA ASP A 197 2.41 -15.29 -6.87
C ASP A 197 2.08 -16.80 -6.91
N GLY A 198 0.89 -17.16 -6.43
CA GLY A 198 0.49 -18.55 -6.29
C GLY A 198 0.35 -19.29 -7.63
N LYS A 199 0.06 -18.57 -8.72
CA LYS A 199 -0.05 -19.14 -10.07
C LYS A 199 1.34 -19.41 -10.62
N MET A 200 2.25 -18.46 -10.47
CA MET A 200 3.65 -18.62 -10.86
C MET A 200 4.30 -19.78 -10.10
N VAL A 201 4.17 -19.85 -8.76
CA VAL A 201 4.68 -20.96 -7.94
C VAL A 201 4.13 -22.29 -8.44
N SER A 202 2.83 -22.39 -8.70
CA SER A 202 2.21 -23.63 -9.21
C SER A 202 2.77 -24.02 -10.57
N THR A 203 3.02 -23.05 -11.46
CA THR A 203 3.59 -23.31 -12.80
C THR A 203 5.02 -23.84 -12.69
N VAL A 204 5.85 -23.21 -11.84
CA VAL A 204 7.23 -23.67 -11.63
C VAL A 204 7.26 -25.08 -11.02
N VAL A 205 6.47 -25.33 -9.97
CA VAL A 205 6.43 -26.65 -9.32
C VAL A 205 5.98 -27.74 -10.31
N LYS A 206 4.98 -27.46 -11.17
CA LYS A 206 4.53 -28.39 -12.21
C LYS A 206 5.65 -28.75 -13.20
N SER A 207 6.57 -27.84 -13.50
CA SER A 207 7.68 -28.13 -14.40
C SER A 207 8.72 -29.12 -13.85
N PHE A 208 8.66 -29.42 -12.54
CA PHE A 208 9.51 -30.41 -11.86
C PHE A 208 8.83 -31.77 -11.68
N VAL A 209 7.57 -31.93 -12.11
CA VAL A 209 6.87 -33.21 -12.02
C VAL A 209 7.40 -34.17 -13.13
N LYS A 210 7.73 -35.41 -12.70
CA LYS A 210 8.15 -36.52 -13.57
C LYS A 210 7.00 -37.45 -13.83
#